data_e69dd9c486c0de6e8ca0204e212c6a54
#
_entry.id   e69dd9c486c0de6e8ca0204e212c6a54
#
_cell.length_a   1.000
_cell.length_b   1.000
_cell.length_c   1.000
_cell.angle_alpha   90.00
_cell.angle_beta   90.00
_cell.angle_gamma   90.00
#
_symmetry.space_group_name_H-M   'P 1'
#
loop_
_entity.id
_entity.type
_entity.pdbx_description
1 polymer ?
#
loop_
_entity_poly.entity_id
_entity_poly.type
_entity_poly.pdbx_seq_one_letter_code
_entity_poly.pdbx_strand_id
1 'polypeptide(L)'
;MTDAAPGAGPGSTAGRTPSAVGSLTLVAAGGCAGTLVRAVLEQAWPAAPGRLPTTTLVINVVGALALGLLLGALGERRPRLRLALGTGVLGGLTTHSTFILESHRLLAPGPAAGRPALGTAYLLGSMAAGLAAAAAGLWLA
;
A
#
# COMPACT_ATOMS: atom_id res chain seq x y z
N MET A 1 50.01 42.80 14.73
CA MET A 1 48.77 42.68 13.93
C MET A 1 48.61 41.24 13.56
N THR A 2 47.95 40.48 14.46
CA THR A 2 47.76 39.04 14.36
C THR A 2 46.34 38.80 13.86
N ASP A 3 46.27 38.32 12.65
CA ASP A 3 45.03 37.97 11.98
C ASP A 3 44.58 36.55 12.43
N ALA A 4 43.49 36.48 13.19
CA ALA A 4 42.95 35.23 13.70
C ALA A 4 41.94 34.66 12.66
N ALA A 5 42.25 33.51 12.09
CA ALA A 5 41.37 32.77 11.22
C ALA A 5 40.10 32.35 11.97
N PRO A 6 38.88 32.46 11.37
CA PRO A 6 37.66 32.01 11.98
C PRO A 6 37.58 30.47 11.94
N GLY A 7 37.32 29.90 13.13
CA GLY A 7 37.19 28.47 13.34
C GLY A 7 36.07 27.83 12.51
N ALA A 8 36.41 26.70 11.94
CA ALA A 8 35.44 25.79 11.31
C ALA A 8 34.44 25.31 12.35
N GLY A 9 33.18 25.69 12.19
CA GLY A 9 32.05 25.19 13.00
C GLY A 9 31.84 23.68 12.83
N PRO A 10 31.31 23.02 13.86
CA PRO A 10 31.10 21.56 13.82
C PRO A 10 30.08 21.20 12.73
N GLY A 11 30.49 20.28 11.87
CA GLY A 11 29.71 19.81 10.73
C GLY A 11 28.30 19.37 11.12
N SER A 12 27.35 20.05 10.49
CA SER A 12 25.96 19.67 10.48
C SER A 12 25.83 18.20 10.03
N THR A 13 25.43 17.32 10.95
CA THR A 13 24.94 15.98 10.62
C THR A 13 23.56 16.11 9.99
N ALA A 14 23.48 16.73 8.83
CA ALA A 14 22.29 16.72 8.01
C ALA A 14 21.94 15.26 7.73
N GLY A 15 20.80 14.80 8.23
CA GLY A 15 20.32 13.44 8.05
C GLY A 15 20.40 13.10 6.57
N ARG A 16 21.23 12.10 6.22
CA ARG A 16 21.42 11.67 4.84
C ARG A 16 20.09 11.24 4.27
N THR A 17 19.51 12.06 3.40
CA THR A 17 18.42 11.64 2.53
C THR A 17 18.87 10.39 1.78
N PRO A 18 18.05 9.33 1.72
CA PRO A 18 18.43 8.12 1.00
C PRO A 18 18.79 8.50 -0.44
N SER A 19 19.88 7.94 -0.98
CA SER A 19 20.17 8.10 -2.40
C SER A 19 18.98 7.59 -3.22
N ALA A 20 18.68 8.20 -4.36
CA ALA A 20 17.58 7.78 -5.22
C ALA A 20 17.64 6.27 -5.55
N VAL A 21 18.84 5.76 -5.81
CA VAL A 21 19.09 4.33 -6.06
C VAL A 21 18.71 3.48 -4.86
N GLY A 22 19.13 3.87 -3.63
CA GLY A 22 18.77 3.11 -2.42
C GLY A 22 17.27 3.10 -2.15
N SER A 23 16.58 4.21 -2.43
CA SER A 23 15.11 4.29 -2.31
C SER A 23 14.41 3.37 -3.30
N LEU A 24 14.84 3.37 -4.56
CA LEU A 24 14.30 2.49 -5.61
C LEU A 24 14.51 1.02 -5.28
N THR A 25 15.69 0.64 -4.79
CA THR A 25 15.99 -0.74 -4.39
C THR A 25 15.07 -1.21 -3.25
N LEU A 26 14.84 -0.36 -2.23
CA LEU A 26 13.94 -0.68 -1.12
C LEU A 26 12.50 -0.88 -1.60
N VAL A 27 12.01 -0.01 -2.47
CA VAL A 27 10.66 -0.12 -3.04
C VAL A 27 10.54 -1.34 -3.94
N ALA A 28 11.53 -1.61 -4.78
CA ALA A 28 11.52 -2.77 -5.68
C ALA A 28 11.53 -4.09 -4.89
N ALA A 29 12.43 -4.25 -3.93
CA ALA A 29 12.51 -5.46 -3.10
C ALA A 29 11.23 -5.67 -2.27
N GLY A 30 10.74 -4.61 -1.63
CA GLY A 30 9.47 -4.65 -0.89
C GLY A 30 8.28 -4.96 -1.80
N GLY A 31 8.22 -4.33 -2.98
CA GLY A 31 7.18 -4.55 -3.98
C GLY A 31 7.15 -5.99 -4.50
N CYS A 32 8.31 -6.57 -4.79
CA CYS A 32 8.43 -7.99 -5.15
C CYS A 32 7.85 -8.88 -4.04
N ALA A 33 8.26 -8.67 -2.79
CA ALA A 33 7.77 -9.45 -1.66
C ALA A 33 6.25 -9.33 -1.50
N GLY A 34 5.70 -8.10 -1.51
CA GLY A 34 4.27 -7.85 -1.39
C GLY A 34 3.47 -8.48 -2.53
N THR A 35 3.95 -8.35 -3.77
CA THR A 35 3.31 -8.95 -4.95
C THR A 35 3.31 -10.47 -4.92
N LEU A 36 4.40 -11.09 -4.43
CA LEU A 36 4.46 -12.56 -4.26
C LEU A 36 3.43 -13.03 -3.23
N VAL A 37 3.36 -12.38 -2.07
CA VAL A 37 2.35 -12.69 -1.05
C VAL A 37 0.94 -12.56 -1.62
N ARG A 38 0.64 -11.47 -2.33
CA ARG A 38 -0.65 -11.29 -3.00
C ARG A 38 -0.95 -12.40 -3.98
N ALA A 39 0.00 -12.75 -4.85
CA ALA A 39 -0.19 -13.80 -5.86
C ALA A 39 -0.50 -15.16 -5.20
N VAL A 40 0.19 -15.50 -4.12
CA VAL A 40 -0.08 -16.73 -3.35
C VAL A 40 -1.49 -16.69 -2.74
N LEU A 41 -1.91 -15.57 -2.17
CA LEU A 41 -3.24 -15.44 -1.57
C LEU A 41 -4.35 -15.53 -2.62
N GLU A 42 -4.20 -14.85 -3.77
CA GLU A 42 -5.15 -14.91 -4.88
C GLU A 42 -5.25 -16.34 -5.49
N GLN A 43 -4.14 -17.09 -5.53
CA GLN A 43 -4.15 -18.48 -5.97
C GLN A 43 -4.77 -19.44 -4.95
N ALA A 44 -4.52 -19.22 -3.65
CA ALA A 44 -5.06 -20.06 -2.58
C ALA A 44 -6.56 -19.88 -2.40
N TRP A 45 -7.08 -18.67 -2.62
CA TRP A 45 -8.51 -18.33 -2.49
C TRP A 45 -9.00 -17.54 -3.71
N PRO A 46 -9.17 -18.21 -4.86
CA PRO A 46 -9.62 -17.54 -6.08
C PRO A 46 -11.06 -17.05 -5.95
N ALA A 47 -11.33 -15.89 -6.53
CA ALA A 47 -12.68 -15.36 -6.60
C ALA A 47 -13.57 -16.22 -7.54
N ALA A 48 -14.68 -16.73 -7.04
CA ALA A 48 -15.62 -17.48 -7.85
C ALA A 48 -16.41 -16.51 -8.77
N PRO A 49 -16.66 -16.89 -10.04
CA PRO A 49 -17.44 -16.05 -10.97
C PRO A 49 -18.81 -15.65 -10.40
N GLY A 50 -19.17 -14.37 -10.51
CA GLY A 50 -20.45 -13.85 -10.03
C GLY A 50 -20.60 -13.79 -8.50
N ARG A 51 -19.56 -14.02 -7.74
CA ARG A 51 -19.52 -13.86 -6.28
C ARG A 51 -18.67 -12.66 -5.88
N LEU A 52 -18.84 -12.21 -4.63
CA LEU A 52 -18.01 -11.15 -4.04
C LEU A 52 -16.54 -11.61 -4.02
N PRO A 53 -15.61 -10.81 -4.58
CA PRO A 53 -14.17 -11.11 -4.54
C PRO A 53 -13.58 -10.83 -3.16
N THR A 54 -13.80 -11.74 -2.23
CA THR A 54 -13.45 -11.56 -0.81
C THR A 54 -11.95 -11.47 -0.61
N THR A 55 -11.15 -12.21 -1.37
CA THR A 55 -9.69 -12.20 -1.26
C THR A 55 -9.11 -10.84 -1.57
N THR A 56 -9.48 -10.24 -2.70
CA THR A 56 -9.04 -8.89 -3.09
C THR A 56 -9.54 -7.84 -2.09
N LEU A 57 -10.78 -7.95 -1.65
CA LEU A 57 -11.35 -7.05 -0.64
C LEU A 57 -10.54 -7.10 0.67
N VAL A 58 -10.29 -8.29 1.20
CA VAL A 58 -9.54 -8.48 2.46
C VAL A 58 -8.11 -7.98 2.32
N ILE A 59 -7.41 -8.32 1.24
CA ILE A 59 -6.03 -7.86 0.98
C ILE A 59 -5.97 -6.34 0.96
N ASN A 60 -6.90 -5.67 0.28
CA ASN A 60 -6.90 -4.22 0.17
C ASN A 60 -7.27 -3.53 1.48
N VAL A 61 -8.27 -4.04 2.22
CA VAL A 61 -8.68 -3.47 3.52
C VAL A 61 -7.60 -3.66 4.59
N VAL A 62 -7.04 -4.88 4.69
CA VAL A 62 -5.95 -5.17 5.63
C VAL A 62 -4.69 -4.38 5.27
N GLY A 63 -4.37 -4.29 3.99
CA GLY A 63 -3.24 -3.49 3.50
C GLY A 63 -3.41 -2.00 3.80
N ALA A 64 -4.62 -1.45 3.64
CA ALA A 64 -4.93 -0.06 3.96
C ALA A 64 -4.83 0.22 5.47
N LEU A 65 -5.36 -0.68 6.31
CA LEU A 65 -5.21 -0.61 7.77
C LEU A 65 -3.73 -0.63 8.19
N ALA A 66 -2.98 -1.60 7.66
CA ALA A 66 -1.55 -1.74 7.94
C ALA A 66 -0.74 -0.51 7.48
N LEU A 67 -1.11 0.09 6.34
CA LEU A 67 -0.50 1.33 5.88
C LEU A 67 -0.80 2.49 6.83
N GLY A 68 -2.04 2.63 7.28
CA GLY A 68 -2.43 3.64 8.27
C GLY A 68 -1.64 3.51 9.56
N LEU A 69 -1.58 2.30 10.14
CA LEU A 69 -0.79 1.97 11.33
C LEU A 69 0.70 2.29 11.13
N LEU A 70 1.26 1.88 9.99
CA LEU A 70 2.66 2.14 9.67
C LEU A 70 2.99 3.63 9.61
N LEU A 71 2.14 4.41 8.97
CA LEU A 71 2.33 5.85 8.81
C LEU A 71 2.19 6.58 10.14
N GLY A 72 1.21 6.22 10.95
CA GLY A 72 1.02 6.78 12.29
C GLY A 72 2.17 6.45 13.23
N ALA A 73 2.52 5.16 13.33
CA ALA A 73 3.56 4.70 14.26
C ALA A 73 4.97 5.20 13.92
N LEU A 74 5.33 5.27 12.63
CA LEU A 74 6.66 5.68 12.21
C LEU A 74 6.82 7.20 12.08
N GLY A 75 5.75 7.93 11.79
CA GLY A 75 5.80 9.35 11.48
C GLY A 75 6.86 9.62 10.40
N GLU A 76 7.69 10.64 10.59
CA GLU A 76 8.80 10.98 9.68
C GLU A 76 10.17 10.45 10.15
N ARG A 77 10.19 9.74 11.30
CA ARG A 77 11.44 9.35 11.96
C ARG A 77 12.21 8.24 11.23
N ARG A 78 11.53 7.42 10.43
CA ARG A 78 12.14 6.27 9.74
C ARG A 78 11.77 6.21 8.24
N PRO A 79 12.23 7.17 7.43
CA PRO A 79 11.79 7.29 6.03
C PRO A 79 12.11 6.06 5.17
N ARG A 80 13.24 5.38 5.41
CA ARG A 80 13.60 4.14 4.69
C ARG A 80 12.63 3.00 4.99
N LEU A 81 12.23 2.86 6.24
CA LEU A 81 11.28 1.80 6.65
C LEU A 81 9.88 2.08 6.08
N ARG A 82 9.44 3.35 6.12
CA ARG A 82 8.19 3.76 5.46
C ARG A 82 8.20 3.44 3.97
N LEU A 83 9.32 3.71 3.30
CA LEU A 83 9.46 3.43 1.87
C LEU A 83 9.41 1.93 1.58
N ALA A 84 10.20 1.13 2.31
CA ALA A 84 10.29 -0.30 2.09
C ALA A 84 8.97 -1.02 2.40
N LEU A 85 8.36 -0.74 3.55
CA LEU A 85 7.13 -1.40 3.98
C LEU A 85 5.88 -0.76 3.36
N GLY A 86 5.77 0.58 3.38
CA GLY A 86 4.58 1.28 2.87
C GLY A 86 4.50 1.21 1.34
N THR A 87 5.40 1.89 0.66
CA THR A 87 5.39 1.93 -0.81
C THR A 87 5.80 0.59 -1.43
N GLY A 88 6.78 -0.10 -0.85
CA GLY A 88 7.22 -1.41 -1.33
C GLY A 88 6.20 -2.51 -0.98
N VAL A 89 6.28 -3.08 0.22
CA VAL A 89 5.53 -4.28 0.60
C VAL A 89 4.02 -4.07 0.51
N LEU A 90 3.47 -3.04 1.15
CA LEU A 90 2.02 -2.81 1.16
C LEU A 90 1.52 -2.33 -0.21
N GLY A 91 2.31 -1.53 -0.94
CA GLY A 91 1.99 -1.15 -2.31
C GLY A 91 2.00 -2.33 -3.29
N GLY A 92 2.89 -3.32 -3.10
CA GLY A 92 2.91 -4.57 -3.87
C GLY A 92 1.82 -5.55 -3.46
N LEU A 93 1.45 -5.57 -2.17
CA LEU A 93 0.41 -6.43 -1.62
C LEU A 93 -0.98 -6.00 -2.08
N THR A 94 -1.32 -4.72 -1.98
CA THR A 94 -2.61 -4.17 -2.41
C THR A 94 -2.69 -4.11 -3.94
N THR A 95 -3.91 -4.21 -4.48
CA THR A 95 -4.11 -4.19 -5.92
C THR A 95 -5.32 -3.35 -6.31
N HIS A 96 -5.10 -2.39 -7.19
CA HIS A 96 -6.18 -1.62 -7.82
C HIS A 96 -6.64 -2.26 -9.13
N SER A 97 -5.73 -2.86 -9.88
CA SER A 97 -6.03 -3.47 -11.18
C SER A 97 -6.94 -4.69 -11.07
N THR A 98 -6.66 -5.61 -10.14
CA THR A 98 -7.52 -6.77 -9.87
C THR A 98 -8.90 -6.32 -9.39
N PHE A 99 -8.95 -5.35 -8.46
CA PHE A 99 -10.18 -4.76 -7.96
C PHE A 99 -11.07 -4.19 -9.09
N ILE A 100 -10.50 -3.39 -10.01
CA ILE A 100 -11.23 -2.82 -11.14
C ILE A 100 -11.71 -3.91 -12.11
N LEU A 101 -10.86 -4.89 -12.42
CA LEU A 101 -11.23 -6.00 -13.29
C LEU A 101 -12.39 -6.84 -12.73
N GLU A 102 -12.35 -7.16 -11.45
CA GLU A 102 -13.41 -7.88 -10.75
C GLU A 102 -14.72 -7.07 -10.68
N SER A 103 -14.62 -5.77 -10.39
CA SER A 103 -15.76 -4.86 -10.43
C SER A 103 -16.38 -4.82 -11.82
N HIS A 104 -15.56 -4.67 -12.86
CA HIS A 104 -16.03 -4.69 -14.25
C HIS A 104 -16.73 -6.01 -14.60
N ARG A 105 -16.18 -7.16 -14.22
CA ARG A 105 -16.78 -8.48 -14.45
C ARG A 105 -18.14 -8.64 -13.77
N LEU A 106 -18.33 -8.06 -12.58
CA LEU A 106 -19.60 -8.07 -11.89
C LEU A 106 -20.62 -7.11 -12.52
N LEU A 107 -20.17 -5.98 -13.06
CA LEU A 107 -21.02 -4.96 -13.69
C LEU A 107 -21.39 -5.31 -15.14
N ALA A 108 -20.53 -6.06 -15.85
CA ALA A 108 -20.73 -6.37 -17.26
C ALA A 108 -21.98 -7.25 -17.47
N PRO A 109 -22.82 -6.92 -18.47
CA PRO A 109 -23.98 -7.74 -18.80
C PRO A 109 -23.52 -9.07 -19.41
N GLY A 110 -24.09 -10.20 -18.92
CA GLY A 110 -23.80 -11.51 -19.46
C GLY A 110 -24.35 -12.65 -18.61
N PRO A 111 -24.60 -13.83 -19.19
CA PRO A 111 -25.23 -14.95 -18.50
C PRO A 111 -24.38 -15.56 -17.38
N ALA A 112 -23.09 -15.31 -17.37
CA ALA A 112 -22.17 -15.94 -16.42
C ALA A 112 -21.79 -15.05 -15.21
N ALA A 113 -22.04 -13.73 -15.21
CA ALA A 113 -21.48 -12.85 -14.20
C ALA A 113 -22.29 -11.58 -13.85
N GLY A 114 -23.24 -11.15 -14.68
CA GLY A 114 -23.96 -9.88 -14.51
C GLY A 114 -24.75 -9.79 -13.21
N ARG A 115 -24.14 -9.24 -12.18
CA ARG A 115 -24.76 -8.86 -10.91
C ARG A 115 -24.48 -7.38 -10.62
N PRO A 116 -25.07 -6.45 -11.37
CA PRO A 116 -24.67 -5.04 -11.31
C PRO A 116 -24.86 -4.43 -9.91
N ALA A 117 -25.86 -4.85 -9.15
CA ALA A 117 -26.01 -4.41 -7.77
C ALA A 117 -24.84 -4.86 -6.89
N LEU A 118 -24.37 -6.11 -7.04
CA LEU A 118 -23.21 -6.61 -6.32
C LEU A 118 -21.92 -5.92 -6.77
N GLY A 119 -21.77 -5.69 -8.08
CA GLY A 119 -20.62 -4.98 -8.65
C GLY A 119 -20.52 -3.54 -8.13
N THR A 120 -21.63 -2.82 -8.08
CA THR A 120 -21.70 -1.46 -7.52
C THR A 120 -21.40 -1.47 -6.02
N ALA A 121 -22.00 -2.39 -5.27
CA ALA A 121 -21.75 -2.54 -3.84
C ALA A 121 -20.28 -2.90 -3.55
N TYR A 122 -19.68 -3.78 -4.35
CA TYR A 122 -18.26 -4.12 -4.26
C TYR A 122 -17.37 -2.92 -4.56
N LEU A 123 -17.65 -2.20 -5.64
CA LEU A 123 -16.87 -1.02 -6.05
C LEU A 123 -16.87 0.07 -4.97
N LEU A 124 -18.05 0.49 -4.56
CA LEU A 124 -18.19 1.59 -3.58
C LEU A 124 -17.83 1.13 -2.17
N GLY A 125 -18.28 -0.06 -1.78
CA GLY A 125 -18.02 -0.62 -0.45
C GLY A 125 -16.54 -0.88 -0.20
N SER A 126 -15.80 -1.40 -1.17
CA SER A 126 -14.36 -1.64 -1.04
C SER A 126 -13.58 -0.34 -0.88
N MET A 127 -13.95 0.71 -1.65
CA MET A 127 -13.31 2.02 -1.51
C MET A 127 -13.59 2.64 -0.13
N ALA A 128 -14.85 2.61 0.31
CA ALA A 128 -15.22 3.13 1.62
C ALA A 128 -14.55 2.36 2.76
N ALA A 129 -14.52 1.02 2.68
CA ALA A 129 -13.88 0.16 3.66
C ALA A 129 -12.35 0.39 3.73
N GLY A 130 -11.71 0.54 2.57
CA GLY A 130 -10.27 0.84 2.49
C GLY A 130 -9.91 2.18 3.12
N LEU A 131 -10.67 3.24 2.79
CA LEU A 131 -10.47 4.56 3.39
C LEU A 131 -10.72 4.56 4.91
N ALA A 132 -11.80 3.91 5.35
CA ALA A 132 -12.10 3.77 6.77
C ALA A 132 -11.01 2.98 7.51
N ALA A 133 -10.50 1.90 6.91
CA ALA A 133 -9.41 1.10 7.47
C ALA A 133 -8.10 1.92 7.57
N ALA A 134 -7.74 2.68 6.54
CA ALA A 134 -6.56 3.55 6.58
C ALA A 134 -6.69 4.64 7.65
N ALA A 135 -7.85 5.28 7.75
CA ALA A 135 -8.13 6.29 8.79
C ALA A 135 -8.08 5.67 10.20
N ALA A 136 -8.68 4.50 10.38
CA ALA A 136 -8.62 3.75 11.65
C ALA A 136 -7.18 3.40 12.02
N GLY A 137 -6.38 2.93 11.05
CA GLY A 137 -4.97 2.64 11.27
C GLY A 137 -4.17 3.86 11.75
N LEU A 138 -4.40 5.01 11.12
CA LEU A 138 -3.77 6.28 11.53
C LEU A 138 -4.20 6.73 12.93
N TRP A 139 -5.46 6.51 13.29
CA TRP A 139 -6.01 6.91 14.59
C TRP A 139 -5.52 6.00 15.72
N LEU A 140 -5.29 4.72 15.45
CA LEU A 140 -4.84 3.72 16.42
C LEU A 140 -3.33 3.77 16.69
N ALA A 141 -2.54 4.44 15.87
CA ALA A 141 -1.08 4.51 15.94
C ALA A 141 -0.56 5.76 16.63
#